data_5ac3c1a1d4fcd873348fc8d1d03e1507
#
_entry.id   5ac3c1a1d4fcd873348fc8d1d03e1507
#
_cell.length_a   1.000
_cell.length_b   1.000
_cell.length_c   1.000
_cell.angle_alpha   90.00
_cell.angle_beta   90.00
_cell.angle_gamma   90.00
#
_symmetry.space_group_name_H-M   'P 1'
#
loop_
_entity.id
_entity.type
_entity.pdbx_description
1 polymer ?
#
loop_
_entity_poly.entity_id
_entity_poly.type
_entity_poly.pdbx_seq_one_letter_code
_entity_poly.pdbx_strand_id
1 'polypeptide(L)'
;MKKERVAFFCNIAAAVLVTAVLVSAAPRISAVGAVGQRVAAVFSPTYFSSKVNTEFSTIKSAQTTHTKTTATREAQAMHPISGKDSDPYAHITETPADVAKLMQQEKKVIGSQKQVGKTSEESYQGGGTILSFGSLAIQSKIPASFYRPDIEALLKQKAALSVPNAAKPTVLIYHSHTTEGYTLLDAGYYTKSTDLRSDSSTQNMVRVGDELCAYLEKCGIGVVHDRTTHDKDYSGAYDHSRKTVARYLEKYPSIEITIDVHRDDITYDNKTKVKPTAKIKGKKAARMMIIAGCEYNRVKNFPDWEYNLRFDLAVQQQVEKQYPGLMRPILFSERKYNMDMTRNSFLLEVGTDGNTLDEACYSARLFAVALARVIQDYEK
;
A
#
# COMPACT_ATOMS: atom_id res chain seq x y z
N MET A 1 37.75 6.19 35.40
CA MET A 1 38.58 5.68 34.29
C MET A 1 38.87 4.16 34.31
N LYS A 2 38.92 3.45 35.43
CA LYS A 2 39.16 1.98 35.44
C LYS A 2 37.88 1.14 35.15
N LYS A 3 36.70 1.62 35.50
CA LYS A 3 35.42 0.88 35.28
C LYS A 3 34.96 0.88 33.81
N GLU A 4 35.22 1.92 33.06
CA GLU A 4 34.81 1.99 31.62
C GLU A 4 35.69 1.11 30.71
N ARG A 5 36.96 0.91 31.05
CA ARG A 5 37.83 0.01 30.29
C ARG A 5 37.46 -1.47 30.45
N VAL A 6 36.92 -1.86 31.59
CA VAL A 6 36.49 -3.25 31.83
C VAL A 6 35.20 -3.56 31.04
N ALA A 7 34.25 -2.62 30.95
CA ALA A 7 33.04 -2.79 30.19
C ALA A 7 33.31 -2.91 28.66
N PHE A 8 34.32 -2.18 28.15
CA PHE A 8 34.70 -2.24 26.75
C PHE A 8 35.32 -3.59 26.36
N PHE A 9 36.18 -4.17 27.22
CA PHE A 9 36.77 -5.49 26.96
C PHE A 9 35.76 -6.64 27.09
N CYS A 10 34.78 -6.56 27.98
CA CYS A 10 33.73 -7.57 28.09
C CYS A 10 32.83 -7.63 26.84
N ASN A 11 32.53 -6.49 26.23
CA ASN A 11 31.70 -6.45 25.00
C ASN A 11 32.44 -7.00 23.76
N ILE A 12 33.75 -6.81 23.67
CA ILE A 12 34.57 -7.40 22.59
C ILE A 12 34.70 -8.92 22.75
N ALA A 13 34.85 -9.43 23.95
CA ALA A 13 34.93 -10.86 24.23
C ALA A 13 33.58 -11.58 23.88
N ALA A 14 32.45 -10.97 24.18
CA ALA A 14 31.13 -11.51 23.83
C ALA A 14 30.92 -11.56 22.32
N ALA A 15 31.34 -10.53 21.57
CA ALA A 15 31.21 -10.48 20.10
C ALA A 15 32.09 -11.56 19.42
N VAL A 16 33.29 -11.83 19.93
CA VAL A 16 34.19 -12.85 19.37
C VAL A 16 33.66 -14.27 19.65
N LEU A 17 33.04 -14.51 20.81
CA LEU A 17 32.47 -15.83 21.14
C LEU A 17 31.25 -16.17 20.27
N VAL A 18 30.40 -15.20 19.94
CA VAL A 18 29.25 -15.40 19.05
C VAL A 18 29.70 -15.70 17.63
N THR A 19 30.74 -15.05 17.13
CA THR A 19 31.30 -15.32 15.80
C THR A 19 31.95 -16.69 15.71
N ALA A 20 32.66 -17.16 16.76
CA ALA A 20 33.29 -18.48 16.80
C ALA A 20 32.27 -19.62 16.83
N VAL A 21 31.13 -19.45 17.50
CA VAL A 21 30.05 -20.46 17.53
C VAL A 21 29.35 -20.58 16.17
N LEU A 22 29.21 -19.47 15.42
CA LEU A 22 28.58 -19.48 14.09
C LEU A 22 29.50 -20.09 13.01
N VAL A 23 30.81 -20.01 13.15
CA VAL A 23 31.76 -20.59 12.18
C VAL A 23 31.96 -22.10 12.41
N SER A 24 31.80 -22.61 13.63
CA SER A 24 31.98 -24.04 13.94
C SER A 24 30.74 -24.91 13.62
N ALA A 25 29.57 -24.32 13.36
CA ALA A 25 28.34 -25.04 13.01
C ALA A 25 28.11 -25.23 11.50
N ALA A 26 29.03 -24.77 10.66
CA ALA A 26 28.82 -24.63 9.20
C ALA A 26 29.02 -25.88 8.30
N PRO A 27 29.47 -27.06 8.71
CA PRO A 27 29.70 -28.11 7.72
C PRO A 27 28.70 -29.29 7.69
N ARG A 28 27.44 -29.16 8.14
CA ARG A 28 26.52 -30.30 8.08
C ARG A 28 25.07 -30.01 7.59
N ILE A 29 24.87 -29.04 6.74
CA ILE A 29 23.56 -28.85 6.09
C ILE A 29 23.78 -28.79 4.57
N SER A 30 23.82 -29.95 3.95
CA SER A 30 23.75 -30.09 2.50
C SER A 30 22.28 -30.18 2.04
N ALA A 31 21.95 -29.38 1.05
CA ALA A 31 20.90 -29.61 0.05
C ALA A 31 19.40 -29.36 0.37
N VAL A 32 19.02 -28.45 1.29
CA VAL A 32 17.60 -27.96 1.36
C VAL A 32 17.52 -26.45 1.59
N GLY A 33 18.54 -25.70 1.23
CA GLY A 33 18.69 -24.34 1.72
C GLY A 33 18.67 -23.18 0.73
N ALA A 34 18.52 -23.41 -0.58
CA ALA A 34 18.66 -22.31 -1.54
C ALA A 34 17.48 -21.32 -1.57
N VAL A 35 16.30 -21.72 -1.12
CA VAL A 35 15.10 -20.87 -1.09
C VAL A 35 14.94 -20.12 0.23
N GLY A 36 15.34 -20.73 1.35
CA GLY A 36 15.16 -20.12 2.69
C GLY A 36 16.11 -18.97 3.00
N GLN A 37 17.33 -18.96 2.44
CA GLN A 37 18.31 -17.88 2.70
C GLN A 37 18.03 -16.57 1.96
N ARG A 38 17.25 -16.61 0.87
CA ARG A 38 16.91 -15.41 0.09
C ARG A 38 15.89 -14.50 0.77
N VAL A 39 15.13 -15.01 1.72
CA VAL A 39 14.06 -14.25 2.40
C VAL A 39 14.55 -13.49 3.64
N ALA A 40 15.62 -13.93 4.29
CA ALA A 40 16.09 -13.32 5.54
C ALA A 40 16.81 -11.97 5.36
N ALA A 41 17.37 -11.68 4.17
CA ALA A 41 18.15 -10.45 3.93
C ALA A 41 17.25 -9.20 3.73
N VAL A 42 15.98 -9.38 3.35
CA VAL A 42 15.07 -8.28 3.01
C VAL A 42 14.48 -7.56 4.23
N PHE A 43 14.59 -8.13 5.43
CA PHE A 43 13.93 -7.62 6.64
C PHE A 43 14.88 -7.16 7.76
N SER A 44 16.16 -6.86 7.46
CA SER A 44 17.06 -6.29 8.47
C SER A 44 16.84 -4.78 8.60
N PRO A 45 16.62 -4.24 9.82
CA PRO A 45 16.47 -2.79 10.05
C PRO A 45 17.69 -1.97 9.60
N THR A 46 18.85 -2.60 9.47
CA THR A 46 20.11 -1.98 9.02
C THR A 46 20.17 -1.72 7.52
N TYR A 47 19.41 -2.44 6.71
CA TYR A 47 19.36 -2.22 5.27
C TYR A 47 18.64 -0.90 4.91
N PHE A 48 17.66 -0.52 5.72
CA PHE A 48 16.90 0.74 5.52
C PHE A 48 17.74 1.97 5.89
N SER A 49 18.63 1.89 6.89
CA SER A 49 19.43 3.02 7.37
C SER A 49 20.61 3.38 6.46
N SER A 50 21.20 2.40 5.75
CA SER A 50 22.40 2.65 4.95
C SER A 50 22.12 3.30 3.57
N LYS A 51 20.95 3.07 2.98
CA LYS A 51 20.57 3.72 1.71
C LYS A 51 20.15 5.17 1.87
N VAL A 52 19.54 5.52 3.00
CA VAL A 52 19.09 6.91 3.27
C VAL A 52 20.27 7.87 3.42
N ASN A 53 21.40 7.42 3.96
CA ASN A 53 22.57 8.31 4.19
C ASN A 53 23.44 8.56 2.96
N THR A 54 23.32 7.79 1.88
CA THR A 54 24.20 7.93 0.71
C THR A 54 23.63 8.88 -0.34
N GLU A 55 22.32 9.11 -0.37
CA GLU A 55 21.68 10.00 -1.36
C GLU A 55 21.56 11.46 -0.88
N PHE A 56 21.71 11.73 0.42
CA PHE A 56 21.58 13.10 0.96
C PHE A 56 22.79 14.01 0.74
N SER A 57 23.93 13.48 0.25
CA SER A 57 25.15 14.29 0.09
C SER A 57 25.30 14.98 -1.28
N THR A 58 24.43 14.73 -2.25
CA THR A 58 24.62 15.21 -3.64
C THR A 58 23.64 16.30 -4.10
N ILE A 59 22.71 16.73 -3.25
CA ILE A 59 21.78 17.82 -3.61
C ILE A 59 22.01 19.05 -2.72
N LYS A 60 23.16 19.68 -2.89
CA LYS A 60 23.40 21.08 -2.52
C LYS A 60 24.07 21.77 -3.69
N SER A 61 23.29 22.34 -4.57
CA SER A 61 23.48 23.63 -5.27
C SER A 61 22.61 23.71 -6.52
N ALA A 62 21.45 24.29 -6.39
CA ALA A 62 20.81 25.10 -7.41
C ALA A 62 19.71 25.92 -6.72
N GLN A 63 20.08 27.07 -6.20
CA GLN A 63 19.09 28.09 -5.86
C GLN A 63 18.61 28.73 -7.16
N THR A 64 17.36 28.50 -7.49
CA THR A 64 16.63 29.33 -8.45
C THR A 64 15.43 29.91 -7.72
N THR A 65 15.40 31.20 -7.64
CA THR A 65 14.33 32.04 -7.11
C THR A 65 13.02 31.75 -7.82
N HIS A 66 12.07 31.18 -7.12
CA HIS A 66 10.67 31.13 -7.54
C HIS A 66 9.77 31.86 -6.53
N THR A 67 9.09 32.83 -7.06
CA THR A 67 8.07 33.68 -6.47
C THR A 67 7.00 32.82 -5.78
N LYS A 68 6.71 33.15 -4.51
CA LYS A 68 5.60 32.59 -3.75
C LYS A 68 4.27 32.86 -4.45
N THR A 69 3.65 31.83 -5.00
CA THR A 69 2.20 31.80 -5.22
C THR A 69 1.66 30.68 -4.37
N THR A 70 1.17 31.03 -3.20
CA THR A 70 0.45 30.14 -2.30
C THR A 70 -0.95 29.92 -2.87
N ALA A 71 -1.09 28.98 -3.78
CA ALA A 71 -2.40 28.47 -4.16
C ALA A 71 -2.69 27.25 -3.30
N THR A 72 -3.36 27.48 -2.17
CA THR A 72 -4.11 26.44 -1.44
C THR A 72 -5.18 25.94 -2.38
N ARG A 73 -4.91 24.86 -3.15
CA ARG A 73 -5.97 24.12 -3.83
C ARG A 73 -6.75 23.39 -2.75
N GLU A 74 -7.88 23.98 -2.36
CA GLU A 74 -8.88 23.30 -1.55
C GLU A 74 -9.27 21.96 -2.18
N ALA A 75 -9.49 20.94 -1.34
CA ALA A 75 -10.09 19.68 -1.73
C ALA A 75 -11.29 19.95 -2.64
N GLN A 76 -11.32 19.37 -3.84
CA GLN A 76 -12.49 19.45 -4.69
C GLN A 76 -13.65 18.78 -3.94
N ALA A 77 -14.57 19.61 -3.47
CA ALA A 77 -15.80 19.16 -2.87
C ALA A 77 -16.58 18.32 -3.88
N MET A 78 -17.27 17.30 -3.34
CA MET A 78 -18.23 16.42 -4.00
C MET A 78 -18.79 17.00 -5.30
N HIS A 79 -18.50 16.33 -6.43
CA HIS A 79 -19.31 16.54 -7.63
C HIS A 79 -20.68 15.92 -7.36
N PRO A 80 -21.78 16.65 -7.58
CA PRO A 80 -23.10 16.07 -7.47
C PRO A 80 -23.20 14.91 -8.48
N ILE A 81 -23.58 13.74 -7.99
CA ILE A 81 -23.83 12.55 -8.81
C ILE A 81 -24.94 12.91 -9.78
N SER A 82 -24.61 13.20 -11.03
CA SER A 82 -25.58 13.42 -12.08
C SER A 82 -25.89 12.10 -12.76
N GLY A 83 -27.09 11.59 -12.51
CA GLY A 83 -27.74 10.63 -13.40
C GLY A 83 -27.68 9.17 -12.98
N LYS A 84 -28.86 8.59 -12.96
CA LYS A 84 -29.20 7.18 -12.69
C LYS A 84 -28.68 6.17 -13.75
N ASP A 85 -27.82 6.55 -14.69
CA ASP A 85 -27.59 5.78 -15.93
C ASP A 85 -26.14 5.39 -16.24
N SER A 86 -25.24 5.38 -15.27
CA SER A 86 -23.91 4.84 -15.57
C SER A 86 -23.72 3.46 -14.93
N ASP A 87 -23.86 2.40 -15.73
CA ASP A 87 -23.40 1.06 -15.38
C ASP A 87 -21.95 1.15 -14.86
N PRO A 88 -21.68 0.83 -13.59
CA PRO A 88 -20.34 0.91 -13.02
C PRO A 88 -19.36 -0.04 -13.69
N TYR A 89 -19.84 -0.98 -14.49
CA TYR A 89 -19.01 -1.90 -15.27
C TYR A 89 -18.71 -1.39 -16.68
N ALA A 90 -19.46 -0.40 -17.17
CA ALA A 90 -19.18 0.22 -18.45
C ALA A 90 -17.76 0.82 -18.42
N HIS A 91 -16.97 0.52 -19.44
CA HIS A 91 -15.60 1.03 -19.61
C HIS A 91 -14.60 0.65 -18.50
N ILE A 92 -14.96 -0.28 -17.58
CA ILE A 92 -14.10 -0.64 -16.46
C ILE A 92 -12.71 -1.16 -16.89
N THR A 93 -12.62 -1.80 -18.05
CA THR A 93 -11.38 -2.35 -18.62
C THR A 93 -10.60 -1.35 -19.48
N GLU A 94 -11.15 -0.19 -19.81
CA GLU A 94 -10.50 0.76 -20.69
C GLU A 94 -9.31 1.45 -19.99
N THR A 95 -8.25 1.71 -20.74
CA THR A 95 -7.15 2.55 -20.24
C THR A 95 -7.59 4.01 -20.28
N PRO A 96 -7.49 4.78 -19.17
CA PRO A 96 -7.84 6.18 -19.17
C PRO A 96 -7.03 6.97 -20.21
N ALA A 97 -7.65 7.95 -20.87
CA ALA A 97 -7.02 8.67 -21.98
C ALA A 97 -5.73 9.42 -21.59
N ASP A 98 -5.68 9.96 -20.38
CA ASP A 98 -4.48 10.61 -19.81
C ASP A 98 -3.36 9.59 -19.57
N VAL A 99 -3.67 8.42 -19.01
CA VAL A 99 -2.72 7.32 -18.82
C VAL A 99 -2.23 6.78 -20.16
N ALA A 100 -3.11 6.58 -21.14
CA ALA A 100 -2.74 6.17 -22.48
C ALA A 100 -1.77 7.16 -23.15
N LYS A 101 -1.98 8.46 -22.94
CA LYS A 101 -1.06 9.51 -23.42
C LYS A 101 0.32 9.40 -22.77
N LEU A 102 0.40 9.19 -21.44
CA LEU A 102 1.65 8.97 -20.73
C LEU A 102 2.39 7.73 -21.27
N MET A 103 1.66 6.62 -21.46
CA MET A 103 2.21 5.39 -22.05
C MET A 103 2.81 5.63 -23.44
N GLN A 104 2.12 6.40 -24.30
CA GLN A 104 2.61 6.74 -25.64
C GLN A 104 3.87 7.63 -25.59
N GLN A 105 3.95 8.56 -24.63
CA GLN A 105 5.11 9.39 -24.41
C GLN A 105 6.31 8.55 -23.96
N GLU A 106 6.12 7.68 -22.97
CA GLU A 106 7.17 6.81 -22.46
C GLU A 106 7.69 5.84 -23.55
N LYS A 107 6.78 5.28 -24.36
CA LYS A 107 7.15 4.39 -25.48
C LYS A 107 8.14 5.02 -26.46
N LYS A 108 8.13 6.35 -26.64
CA LYS A 108 9.05 7.05 -27.55
C LYS A 108 10.45 7.18 -26.98
N VAL A 109 10.61 7.15 -25.65
CA VAL A 109 11.89 7.48 -25.00
C VAL A 109 12.53 6.28 -24.29
N ILE A 110 11.76 5.31 -23.83
CA ILE A 110 12.25 4.21 -22.99
C ILE A 110 13.37 3.38 -23.67
N GLY A 111 13.28 3.17 -24.99
CA GLY A 111 14.27 2.40 -25.73
C GLY A 111 15.65 3.05 -25.84
N SER A 112 15.75 4.37 -25.63
CA SER A 112 17.01 5.13 -25.64
C SER A 112 17.64 5.24 -24.25
N GLN A 113 16.94 4.78 -23.20
CA GLN A 113 17.37 4.96 -21.81
C GLN A 113 18.13 3.73 -21.32
N LYS A 114 19.09 3.96 -20.41
CA LYS A 114 19.87 2.87 -19.81
C LYS A 114 19.01 2.05 -18.86
N GLN A 115 18.86 0.77 -19.16
CA GLN A 115 18.24 -0.21 -18.26
C GLN A 115 19.03 -0.31 -16.95
N VAL A 116 18.31 -0.29 -15.80
CA VAL A 116 18.88 -0.38 -14.45
C VAL A 116 18.55 -1.73 -13.82
N GLY A 117 17.37 -2.27 -14.05
CA GLY A 117 16.92 -3.55 -13.51
C GLY A 117 15.75 -4.11 -14.29
N LYS A 118 15.22 -5.25 -13.84
CA LYS A 118 14.11 -5.97 -14.47
C LYS A 118 12.85 -5.89 -13.65
N THR A 119 11.70 -6.10 -14.29
CA THR A 119 10.45 -6.43 -13.62
C THR A 119 10.14 -7.92 -13.81
N SER A 120 9.61 -8.58 -12.79
CA SER A 120 9.20 -10.00 -12.83
C SER A 120 7.75 -10.13 -12.39
N GLU A 121 6.92 -10.73 -13.24
CA GLU A 121 5.54 -11.04 -12.88
C GLU A 121 5.51 -12.27 -11.97
N GLU A 122 4.97 -12.11 -10.77
CA GLU A 122 4.91 -13.16 -9.79
C GLU A 122 3.59 -13.14 -9.01
N SER A 123 3.13 -14.33 -8.62
CA SER A 123 2.04 -14.47 -7.64
C SER A 123 2.62 -14.34 -6.22
N TYR A 124 3.03 -13.12 -5.84
CA TYR A 124 3.67 -12.88 -4.56
C TYR A 124 2.66 -13.02 -3.40
N GLN A 125 2.90 -14.00 -2.52
CA GLN A 125 2.08 -14.28 -1.34
C GLN A 125 2.68 -13.71 -0.04
N GLY A 126 3.90 -13.21 -0.09
CA GLY A 126 4.64 -12.80 1.10
C GLY A 126 5.28 -13.97 1.84
N GLY A 127 5.92 -13.70 2.99
CA GLY A 127 6.53 -14.69 3.88
C GLY A 127 5.90 -14.66 5.28
N GLY A 128 5.99 -15.75 6.04
CA GLY A 128 5.44 -15.90 7.39
C GLY A 128 4.27 -16.85 7.46
N THR A 129 3.47 -16.74 8.54
CA THR A 129 2.32 -17.63 8.75
C THR A 129 1.15 -17.19 7.90
N ILE A 130 0.69 -18.06 6.99
CA ILE A 130 -0.53 -17.86 6.21
C ILE A 130 -1.67 -18.63 6.87
N LEU A 131 -2.75 -17.93 7.19
CA LEU A 131 -4.02 -18.48 7.65
C LEU A 131 -5.01 -18.34 6.48
N SER A 132 -5.72 -19.43 6.15
CA SER A 132 -6.64 -19.44 5.00
C SER A 132 -8.01 -19.99 5.37
N PHE A 133 -9.05 -19.43 4.73
CA PHE A 133 -10.42 -19.93 4.80
C PHE A 133 -11.10 -19.68 3.43
N GLY A 134 -11.38 -20.77 2.70
CA GLY A 134 -11.83 -20.66 1.31
C GLY A 134 -10.81 -19.92 0.43
N SER A 135 -11.25 -18.86 -0.25
CA SER A 135 -10.40 -17.98 -1.06
C SER A 135 -9.68 -16.87 -0.27
N LEU A 136 -9.98 -16.76 1.03
CA LEU A 136 -9.42 -15.71 1.88
C LEU A 136 -8.11 -16.15 2.52
N ALA A 137 -7.22 -15.18 2.71
CA ALA A 137 -5.96 -15.45 3.37
C ALA A 137 -5.48 -14.22 4.18
N ILE A 138 -4.93 -14.51 5.36
CA ILE A 138 -4.22 -13.55 6.21
C ILE A 138 -2.77 -14.00 6.32
N GLN A 139 -1.84 -13.12 6.00
CA GLN A 139 -0.42 -13.25 6.33
C GLN A 139 -0.17 -12.61 7.69
N SER A 140 -0.13 -13.43 8.74
CA SER A 140 0.12 -12.92 10.10
C SER A 140 1.60 -12.74 10.39
N LYS A 141 1.97 -11.56 10.86
CA LYS A 141 3.26 -11.23 11.46
C LYS A 141 3.17 -11.17 12.99
N ILE A 142 1.99 -11.45 13.54
CA ILE A 142 1.72 -11.44 14.97
C ILE A 142 1.88 -12.85 15.52
N PRO A 143 2.51 -13.03 16.70
CA PRO A 143 2.62 -14.34 17.33
C PRO A 143 1.23 -14.92 17.66
N ALA A 144 1.01 -16.19 17.32
CA ALA A 144 -0.25 -16.87 17.59
C ALA A 144 -0.59 -16.95 19.11
N SER A 145 0.41 -16.83 19.99
CA SER A 145 0.24 -16.73 21.45
C SER A 145 -0.40 -15.41 21.89
N PHE A 146 -0.29 -14.33 21.08
CA PHE A 146 -1.00 -13.08 21.34
C PHE A 146 -2.36 -13.07 20.68
N TYR A 147 -2.42 -13.32 19.37
CA TYR A 147 -3.68 -13.35 18.63
C TYR A 147 -3.52 -14.20 17.35
N ARG A 148 -4.44 -15.12 17.18
CA ARG A 148 -4.57 -15.92 15.96
C ARG A 148 -5.94 -15.65 15.34
N PRO A 149 -6.01 -14.91 14.22
CA PRO A 149 -7.26 -14.65 13.54
C PRO A 149 -8.01 -15.94 13.19
N ASP A 150 -9.26 -16.02 13.62
CA ASP A 150 -10.23 -17.01 13.14
C ASP A 150 -11.08 -16.33 12.07
N ILE A 151 -10.74 -16.57 10.80
CA ILE A 151 -11.36 -15.89 9.66
C ILE A 151 -12.86 -16.17 9.61
N GLU A 152 -13.28 -17.43 9.87
CA GLU A 152 -14.69 -17.80 9.84
C GLU A 152 -15.48 -17.10 10.94
N ALA A 153 -14.96 -17.07 12.15
CA ALA A 153 -15.60 -16.42 13.28
C ALA A 153 -15.69 -14.89 13.11
N LEU A 154 -14.63 -14.27 12.55
CA LEU A 154 -14.60 -12.83 12.27
C LEU A 154 -15.63 -12.44 11.21
N LEU A 155 -15.78 -13.21 10.15
CA LEU A 155 -16.77 -12.95 9.08
C LEU A 155 -18.23 -13.08 9.55
N LYS A 156 -18.51 -13.86 10.60
CA LYS A 156 -19.86 -13.97 11.20
C LYS A 156 -20.26 -12.70 11.97
N GLN A 157 -19.30 -11.85 12.31
CA GLN A 157 -19.51 -10.58 13.01
C GLN A 157 -19.54 -9.44 12.00
N LYS A 158 -20.71 -8.87 11.76
CA LYS A 158 -20.82 -7.74 10.83
C LYS A 158 -20.06 -6.53 11.37
N ALA A 159 -19.37 -5.81 10.48
CA ALA A 159 -18.86 -4.49 10.79
C ALA A 159 -20.05 -3.53 11.02
N ALA A 160 -19.90 -2.57 11.93
CA ALA A 160 -20.93 -1.56 12.12
C ALA A 160 -20.67 -0.40 11.14
N LEU A 161 -21.56 -0.25 10.17
CA LEU A 161 -21.61 0.90 9.26
C LEU A 161 -23.02 1.49 9.31
N SER A 162 -23.11 2.80 9.30
CA SER A 162 -24.37 3.49 9.09
C SER A 162 -24.77 3.39 7.61
N VAL A 163 -26.05 3.51 7.34
CA VAL A 163 -26.59 3.51 5.96
C VAL A 163 -25.91 4.62 5.16
N PRO A 164 -25.23 4.31 4.04
CA PRO A 164 -24.57 5.31 3.23
C PRO A 164 -25.59 6.28 2.63
N ASN A 165 -25.22 7.54 2.65
CA ASN A 165 -25.97 8.60 1.99
C ASN A 165 -25.07 9.21 0.91
N ALA A 166 -25.45 9.04 -0.36
CA ALA A 166 -24.68 9.58 -1.48
C ALA A 166 -24.45 11.11 -1.40
N ALA A 167 -25.30 11.84 -0.67
CA ALA A 167 -25.16 13.27 -0.44
C ALA A 167 -24.17 13.62 0.69
N LYS A 168 -23.67 12.62 1.43
CA LYS A 168 -22.71 12.82 2.53
C LYS A 168 -21.56 11.83 2.35
N PRO A 169 -20.30 12.26 2.54
CA PRO A 169 -19.18 11.34 2.38
C PRO A 169 -19.18 10.28 3.47
N THR A 170 -19.16 9.01 3.06
CA THR A 170 -18.97 7.85 3.93
C THR A 170 -17.51 7.41 3.93
N VAL A 171 -16.80 7.65 2.83
CA VAL A 171 -15.41 7.22 2.61
C VAL A 171 -14.51 8.44 2.47
N LEU A 172 -13.36 8.41 3.15
CA LEU A 172 -12.23 9.30 2.91
C LEU A 172 -11.09 8.50 2.26
N ILE A 173 -10.62 8.93 1.11
CA ILE A 173 -9.40 8.46 0.45
C ILE A 173 -8.30 9.48 0.69
N TYR A 174 -7.13 9.04 1.10
CA TYR A 174 -5.94 9.87 1.26
C TYR A 174 -4.67 9.06 0.98
N HIS A 175 -3.49 9.72 1.00
CA HIS A 175 -2.21 9.12 0.67
C HIS A 175 -1.13 9.64 1.61
N SER A 176 -0.69 8.84 2.59
CA SER A 176 0.44 9.23 3.44
C SER A 176 1.73 9.34 2.60
N HIS A 177 1.94 8.43 1.66
CA HIS A 177 3.02 8.50 0.68
C HIS A 177 2.50 8.92 -0.71
N THR A 178 2.07 10.17 -0.81
CA THR A 178 1.40 10.74 -1.98
C THR A 178 2.24 10.66 -3.26
N THR A 179 3.58 10.82 -3.14
CA THR A 179 4.50 10.84 -4.29
C THR A 179 4.83 9.47 -4.85
N GLU A 180 4.40 8.37 -4.23
CA GLU A 180 4.58 7.03 -4.78
C GLU A 180 4.00 6.94 -6.19
N GLY A 181 4.77 6.35 -7.11
CA GLY A 181 4.43 6.24 -8.52
C GLY A 181 4.68 4.83 -9.06
N TYR A 182 4.43 4.67 -10.33
CA TYR A 182 4.49 3.40 -11.05
C TYR A 182 5.31 3.52 -12.32
N THR A 183 5.69 2.38 -12.90
CA THR A 183 6.16 2.38 -14.27
C THR A 183 5.02 2.80 -15.23
N LEU A 184 5.36 3.44 -16.35
CA LEU A 184 4.35 3.83 -17.35
C LEU A 184 4.15 2.75 -18.42
N LEU A 185 5.11 1.84 -18.59
CA LEU A 185 5.05 0.75 -19.57
C LEU A 185 5.45 -0.60 -18.96
N ASP A 186 4.81 -1.64 -19.44
CA ASP A 186 5.18 -3.03 -19.18
C ASP A 186 6.30 -3.47 -20.13
N ALA A 187 7.50 -2.95 -19.93
CA ALA A 187 8.65 -3.22 -20.76
C ALA A 187 9.48 -4.45 -20.32
N GLY A 188 9.14 -5.05 -19.17
CA GLY A 188 9.93 -6.12 -18.54
C GLY A 188 11.20 -5.61 -17.85
N TYR A 189 11.44 -4.29 -17.85
CA TYR A 189 12.57 -3.64 -17.20
C TYR A 189 12.22 -2.21 -16.81
N TYR A 190 13.05 -1.62 -15.96
CA TYR A 190 12.96 -0.20 -15.60
C TYR A 190 14.30 0.50 -15.86
N THR A 191 14.24 1.81 -16.05
CA THR A 191 15.39 2.64 -16.42
C THR A 191 15.74 3.61 -15.29
N LYS A 192 16.86 4.31 -15.41
CA LYS A 192 17.25 5.33 -14.43
C LYS A 192 16.28 6.50 -14.37
N SER A 193 15.59 6.79 -15.47
CA SER A 193 14.59 7.85 -15.58
C SER A 193 13.15 7.36 -15.27
N THR A 194 12.96 6.08 -14.96
CA THR A 194 11.68 5.61 -14.43
C THR A 194 11.46 6.27 -13.09
N ASP A 195 10.54 7.20 -13.05
CA ASP A 195 10.22 7.95 -11.84
C ASP A 195 9.21 7.14 -11.01
N LEU A 196 9.74 6.45 -10.00
CA LEU A 196 8.92 5.66 -9.07
C LEU A 196 8.40 6.51 -7.90
N ARG A 197 8.76 7.79 -7.86
CA ARG A 197 8.16 8.85 -7.05
C ARG A 197 7.97 10.07 -7.91
N SER A 198 6.78 10.65 -7.92
CA SER A 198 6.42 11.77 -8.76
C SER A 198 5.60 12.80 -7.99
N ASP A 199 5.95 14.07 -8.12
CA ASP A 199 5.12 15.18 -7.62
C ASP A 199 3.89 15.43 -8.51
N SER A 200 3.82 14.78 -9.68
CA SER A 200 2.69 14.91 -10.59
C SER A 200 1.49 14.06 -10.14
N SER A 201 0.41 14.72 -9.79
CA SER A 201 -0.85 14.05 -9.42
C SER A 201 -1.48 13.21 -10.56
N THR A 202 -0.93 13.28 -11.77
CA THR A 202 -1.36 12.43 -12.89
C THR A 202 -0.54 11.14 -13.01
N GLN A 203 0.50 10.95 -12.19
CA GLN A 203 1.42 9.81 -12.26
C GLN A 203 1.68 9.15 -10.91
N ASN A 204 1.23 9.75 -9.81
CA ASN A 204 1.42 9.26 -8.45
C ASN A 204 0.13 8.65 -7.86
N MET A 205 0.12 8.39 -6.55
CA MET A 205 -1.02 7.75 -5.86
C MET A 205 -2.32 8.53 -5.99
N VAL A 206 -2.27 9.86 -6.16
CA VAL A 206 -3.47 10.67 -6.39
C VAL A 206 -4.24 10.20 -7.64
N ARG A 207 -3.52 9.83 -8.72
CA ARG A 207 -4.18 9.34 -9.93
C ARG A 207 -4.92 8.02 -9.71
N VAL A 208 -4.36 7.14 -8.91
CA VAL A 208 -5.00 5.87 -8.53
C VAL A 208 -6.21 6.13 -7.62
N GLY A 209 -6.06 7.04 -6.65
CA GLY A 209 -7.15 7.50 -5.79
C GLY A 209 -8.30 8.13 -6.57
N ASP A 210 -8.02 8.85 -7.67
CA ASP A 210 -9.06 9.40 -8.56
C ASP A 210 -9.93 8.31 -9.18
N GLU A 211 -9.34 7.18 -9.62
CA GLU A 211 -10.09 6.05 -10.15
C GLU A 211 -10.95 5.37 -9.06
N LEU A 212 -10.37 5.18 -7.87
CA LEU A 212 -11.10 4.61 -6.74
C LEU A 212 -12.31 5.48 -6.37
N CYS A 213 -12.10 6.80 -6.25
CA CYS A 213 -13.14 7.78 -5.96
C CYS A 213 -14.24 7.75 -7.02
N ALA A 214 -13.89 7.91 -8.30
CA ALA A 214 -14.84 8.00 -9.40
C ALA A 214 -15.75 6.76 -9.50
N TYR A 215 -15.20 5.56 -9.22
CA TYR A 215 -15.99 4.34 -9.30
C TYR A 215 -16.83 4.06 -8.04
N LEU A 216 -16.40 4.51 -6.86
CA LEU A 216 -17.26 4.53 -5.68
C LEU A 216 -18.44 5.47 -5.87
N GLU A 217 -18.21 6.67 -6.42
CA GLU A 217 -19.27 7.64 -6.73
C GLU A 217 -20.26 7.09 -7.77
N LYS A 218 -19.79 6.43 -8.84
CA LYS A 218 -20.64 5.73 -9.81
C LYS A 218 -21.53 4.67 -9.17
N CYS A 219 -21.06 4.05 -8.08
CA CYS A 219 -21.83 3.08 -7.30
C CYS A 219 -22.74 3.74 -6.25
N GLY A 220 -22.84 5.08 -6.20
CA GLY A 220 -23.69 5.79 -5.26
C GLY A 220 -23.12 5.99 -3.86
N ILE A 221 -21.83 5.78 -3.66
CA ILE A 221 -21.15 6.01 -2.39
C ILE A 221 -20.57 7.43 -2.36
N GLY A 222 -20.91 8.20 -1.30
CA GLY A 222 -20.32 9.50 -1.06
C GLY A 222 -18.86 9.38 -0.64
N VAL A 223 -17.95 10.07 -1.35
CA VAL A 223 -16.50 10.00 -1.13
C VAL A 223 -15.90 11.39 -1.01
N VAL A 224 -14.87 11.51 -0.18
CA VAL A 224 -13.92 12.64 -0.22
C VAL A 224 -12.55 12.10 -0.54
N HIS A 225 -11.88 12.70 -1.52
CA HIS A 225 -10.51 12.35 -1.88
C HIS A 225 -9.57 13.50 -1.54
N ASP A 226 -8.68 13.29 -0.57
CA ASP A 226 -7.60 14.22 -0.26
C ASP A 226 -6.43 14.04 -1.21
N ARG A 227 -5.99 15.15 -1.82
CA ARG A 227 -4.93 15.19 -2.84
C ARG A 227 -3.67 15.91 -2.35
N THR A 228 -3.59 16.15 -1.03
CA THR A 228 -2.46 16.84 -0.41
C THR A 228 -1.22 15.97 -0.45
N THR A 229 -0.07 16.54 -0.81
CA THR A 229 1.23 15.85 -0.71
C THR A 229 1.68 15.83 0.76
N HIS A 230 1.73 14.64 1.37
CA HIS A 230 2.09 14.46 2.77
C HIS A 230 3.56 14.05 2.99
N ASP A 231 4.23 13.52 1.98
CA ASP A 231 5.56 12.93 2.04
C ASP A 231 6.68 13.79 1.44
N LYS A 232 6.51 15.12 1.44
CA LYS A 232 7.63 16.06 1.17
C LYS A 232 8.79 15.84 2.14
N ASP A 233 8.45 15.57 3.40
CA ASP A 233 9.31 14.92 4.38
C ASP A 233 8.80 13.50 4.58
N TYR A 234 9.55 12.53 4.08
CA TYR A 234 9.17 11.12 4.14
C TYR A 234 8.95 10.62 5.58
N SER A 235 9.81 11.04 6.50
CA SER A 235 9.76 10.60 7.90
C SER A 235 8.53 11.12 8.64
N GLY A 236 7.95 12.24 8.21
CA GLY A 236 6.77 12.88 8.80
C GLY A 236 5.45 12.56 8.11
N ALA A 237 5.45 11.75 7.07
CA ALA A 237 4.31 11.52 6.19
C ALA A 237 3.03 11.11 6.93
N TYR A 238 3.12 10.16 7.87
CA TYR A 238 1.97 9.71 8.67
C TYR A 238 1.46 10.76 9.64
N ASP A 239 2.34 11.59 10.22
CA ASP A 239 1.92 12.69 11.11
C ASP A 239 1.24 13.81 10.32
N HIS A 240 1.71 14.08 9.10
CA HIS A 240 1.10 15.06 8.21
C HIS A 240 -0.28 14.59 7.76
N SER A 241 -0.40 13.36 7.28
CA SER A 241 -1.68 12.79 6.84
C SER A 241 -2.67 12.65 8.00
N ARG A 242 -2.20 12.32 9.24
CA ARG A 242 -3.06 12.28 10.42
C ARG A 242 -3.78 13.60 10.68
N LYS A 243 -3.08 14.73 10.56
CA LYS A 243 -3.68 16.06 10.71
C LYS A 243 -4.74 16.34 9.65
N THR A 244 -4.49 15.89 8.45
CA THR A 244 -5.44 15.99 7.32
C THR A 244 -6.68 15.14 7.58
N VAL A 245 -6.51 13.86 7.95
CA VAL A 245 -7.62 12.96 8.30
C VAL A 245 -8.45 13.54 9.42
N ALA A 246 -7.82 14.06 10.50
CA ALA A 246 -8.55 14.69 11.62
C ALA A 246 -9.45 15.84 11.15
N ARG A 247 -8.95 16.74 10.27
CA ARG A 247 -9.76 17.85 9.71
C ARG A 247 -10.96 17.35 8.90
N TYR A 248 -10.79 16.25 8.12
CA TYR A 248 -11.90 15.69 7.37
C TYR A 248 -12.94 15.03 8.25
N LEU A 249 -12.54 14.33 9.30
CA LEU A 249 -13.46 13.72 10.27
C LEU A 249 -14.25 14.78 11.04
N GLU A 250 -13.60 15.90 11.39
CA GLU A 250 -14.29 17.05 12.00
C GLU A 250 -15.28 17.70 11.03
N LYS A 251 -14.86 17.92 9.77
CA LYS A 251 -15.69 18.56 8.73
C LYS A 251 -16.86 17.68 8.28
N TYR A 252 -16.65 16.38 8.23
CA TYR A 252 -17.61 15.39 7.74
C TYR A 252 -17.78 14.24 8.73
N PRO A 253 -18.58 14.42 9.79
CA PRO A 253 -18.82 13.36 10.79
C PRO A 253 -19.49 12.09 10.24
N SER A 254 -19.93 12.11 8.98
CA SER A 254 -20.50 10.96 8.28
C SER A 254 -19.43 10.01 7.72
N ILE A 255 -18.14 10.37 7.77
CA ILE A 255 -17.06 9.48 7.32
C ILE A 255 -16.89 8.36 8.35
N GLU A 256 -17.06 7.12 7.90
CA GLU A 256 -16.90 5.90 8.70
C GLU A 256 -15.78 5.00 8.20
N ILE A 257 -15.28 5.25 6.98
CA ILE A 257 -14.22 4.48 6.34
C ILE A 257 -13.11 5.43 5.93
N THR A 258 -11.87 5.16 6.35
CA THR A 258 -10.70 5.88 5.84
C THR A 258 -9.74 4.91 5.17
N ILE A 259 -9.31 5.24 3.95
CA ILE A 259 -8.44 4.40 3.13
C ILE A 259 -7.17 5.18 2.81
N ASP A 260 -6.04 4.70 3.35
CA ASP A 260 -4.72 5.19 2.99
C ASP A 260 -4.22 4.40 1.77
N VAL A 261 -4.25 5.01 0.59
CA VAL A 261 -3.94 4.31 -0.66
C VAL A 261 -2.47 4.48 -1.01
N HIS A 262 -1.78 3.34 -1.13
CA HIS A 262 -0.35 3.19 -1.34
C HIS A 262 -0.05 2.20 -2.46
N ARG A 263 1.24 2.02 -2.73
CA ARG A 263 1.79 0.89 -3.45
C ARG A 263 2.94 0.27 -2.66
N ASP A 264 3.09 -1.05 -2.74
CA ASP A 264 4.18 -1.79 -2.09
C ASP A 264 5.52 -1.60 -2.85
N ASP A 265 6.65 -1.93 -2.24
CA ASP A 265 7.97 -1.99 -2.86
C ASP A 265 8.59 -3.36 -2.58
N ILE A 266 8.73 -4.16 -3.62
CA ILE A 266 9.32 -5.49 -3.52
C ILE A 266 10.41 -5.61 -4.57
N THR A 267 11.65 -5.49 -4.12
CA THR A 267 12.83 -5.58 -4.98
C THR A 267 13.78 -6.65 -4.46
N TYR A 268 14.17 -7.59 -5.31
CA TYR A 268 15.22 -8.55 -4.99
C TYR A 268 16.62 -7.93 -5.12
N ASP A 269 17.61 -8.55 -4.50
CA ASP A 269 19.02 -8.14 -4.48
C ASP A 269 19.64 -7.93 -5.86
N ASN A 270 19.16 -8.65 -6.86
CA ASN A 270 19.57 -8.55 -8.26
C ASN A 270 18.88 -7.40 -9.04
N LYS A 271 18.26 -6.46 -8.37
CA LYS A 271 17.51 -5.34 -8.95
C LYS A 271 16.30 -5.80 -9.78
N THR A 272 15.66 -6.89 -9.40
CA THR A 272 14.42 -7.35 -9.98
C THR A 272 13.26 -6.88 -9.12
N LYS A 273 12.43 -5.99 -9.66
CA LYS A 273 11.17 -5.55 -9.05
C LYS A 273 10.10 -6.59 -9.26
N VAL A 274 9.45 -7.00 -8.19
CA VAL A 274 8.33 -7.94 -8.26
C VAL A 274 7.08 -7.19 -8.68
N LYS A 275 6.40 -7.73 -9.67
CA LYS A 275 5.18 -7.20 -10.25
C LYS A 275 4.05 -8.22 -10.03
N PRO A 276 3.30 -8.15 -8.91
CA PRO A 276 2.18 -9.06 -8.69
C PRO A 276 1.01 -8.65 -9.59
N THR A 277 0.59 -9.56 -10.49
CA THR A 277 -0.49 -9.32 -11.43
C THR A 277 -1.56 -10.42 -11.39
N ALA A 278 -2.78 -10.06 -11.78
CA ALA A 278 -3.86 -10.97 -12.07
C ALA A 278 -4.50 -10.60 -13.42
N LYS A 279 -5.00 -11.60 -14.15
CA LYS A 279 -5.75 -11.34 -15.39
C LYS A 279 -7.24 -11.36 -15.08
N ILE A 280 -7.86 -10.20 -15.02
CA ILE A 280 -9.29 -10.03 -14.71
C ILE A 280 -10.00 -9.50 -15.97
N LYS A 281 -11.10 -10.13 -16.38
CA LYS A 281 -11.86 -9.76 -17.60
C LYS A 281 -10.94 -9.53 -18.83
N GLY A 282 -9.88 -10.34 -18.97
CA GLY A 282 -8.96 -10.28 -20.11
C GLY A 282 -7.85 -9.22 -20.01
N LYS A 283 -7.89 -8.30 -19.04
CA LYS A 283 -6.87 -7.26 -18.82
C LYS A 283 -6.01 -7.58 -17.59
N LYS A 284 -4.74 -7.16 -17.62
CA LYS A 284 -3.82 -7.24 -16.48
C LYS A 284 -4.24 -6.21 -15.42
N ALA A 285 -4.32 -6.66 -14.19
CA ALA A 285 -4.56 -5.85 -13.00
C ALA A 285 -3.40 -6.04 -12.01
N ALA A 286 -3.00 -4.99 -11.30
CA ALA A 286 -2.07 -5.08 -10.20
C ALA A 286 -2.75 -5.79 -9.02
N ARG A 287 -2.14 -6.84 -8.44
CA ARG A 287 -2.73 -7.51 -7.27
C ARG A 287 -2.61 -6.63 -6.05
N MET A 288 -3.69 -6.53 -5.31
CA MET A 288 -3.83 -5.60 -4.19
C MET A 288 -3.63 -6.30 -2.85
N MET A 289 -3.22 -5.55 -1.83
CA MET A 289 -3.06 -6.05 -0.47
C MET A 289 -3.64 -5.05 0.52
N ILE A 290 -4.43 -5.53 1.47
CA ILE A 290 -4.81 -4.74 2.64
C ILE A 290 -3.77 -4.96 3.73
N ILE A 291 -3.30 -3.89 4.35
CA ILE A 291 -2.55 -3.95 5.61
C ILE A 291 -3.54 -3.70 6.74
N ALA A 292 -3.71 -4.71 7.58
CA ALA A 292 -4.47 -4.67 8.81
C ALA A 292 -3.52 -4.49 10.00
N GLY A 293 -3.71 -3.43 10.76
CA GLY A 293 -2.94 -3.17 11.97
C GLY A 293 -3.50 -3.82 13.22
N CYS A 294 -2.71 -3.89 14.28
CA CYS A 294 -3.20 -4.28 15.59
C CYS A 294 -2.44 -3.60 16.73
N GLU A 295 -3.08 -3.53 17.89
CA GLU A 295 -2.44 -3.08 19.14
C GLU A 295 -1.62 -4.22 19.72
N TYR A 296 -0.36 -4.28 19.34
CA TYR A 296 0.61 -5.26 19.86
C TYR A 296 1.96 -4.57 20.10
N ASN A 297 2.70 -5.02 21.13
CA ASN A 297 4.05 -4.61 21.49
C ASN A 297 4.23 -3.08 21.49
N ARG A 298 4.77 -2.45 20.42
CA ARG A 298 5.02 -1.00 20.33
C ARG A 298 3.81 -0.18 19.93
N VAL A 299 2.81 -0.80 19.30
CA VAL A 299 1.57 -0.12 18.91
C VAL A 299 0.64 -0.06 20.11
N LYS A 300 0.24 1.16 20.50
CA LYS A 300 -0.63 1.46 21.63
C LYS A 300 -1.77 2.39 21.20
N ASN A 301 -2.86 2.39 22.00
CA ASN A 301 -4.04 3.21 21.74
C ASN A 301 -4.68 2.95 20.38
N PHE A 302 -4.97 1.67 20.13
CA PHE A 302 -5.65 1.20 18.92
C PHE A 302 -6.71 0.12 19.28
N PRO A 303 -7.69 0.44 20.15
CA PRO A 303 -8.62 -0.55 20.71
C PRO A 303 -9.54 -1.17 19.66
N ASP A 304 -9.86 -0.47 18.58
CA ASP A 304 -10.81 -0.91 17.57
C ASP A 304 -10.18 -1.68 16.40
N TRP A 305 -8.91 -2.12 16.50
CA TRP A 305 -8.20 -2.80 15.41
C TRP A 305 -8.90 -4.09 14.92
N GLU A 306 -9.60 -4.81 15.79
CA GLU A 306 -10.32 -6.02 15.40
C GLU A 306 -11.57 -5.69 14.57
N TYR A 307 -12.21 -4.54 14.80
CA TYR A 307 -13.29 -4.06 13.91
C TYR A 307 -12.75 -3.80 12.50
N ASN A 308 -11.57 -3.19 12.37
CA ASN A 308 -10.92 -2.99 11.08
C ASN A 308 -10.66 -4.34 10.41
N LEU A 309 -10.04 -5.30 11.11
CA LEU A 309 -9.75 -6.63 10.54
C LEU A 309 -11.00 -7.36 10.04
N ARG A 310 -12.15 -7.25 10.73
CA ARG A 310 -13.44 -7.81 10.27
C ARG A 310 -13.90 -7.18 8.97
N PHE A 311 -13.82 -5.85 8.89
CA PHE A 311 -14.16 -5.11 7.68
C PHE A 311 -13.23 -5.47 6.52
N ASP A 312 -11.92 -5.54 6.77
CA ASP A 312 -10.90 -5.93 5.80
C ASP A 312 -11.17 -7.31 5.19
N LEU A 313 -11.59 -8.28 6.04
CA LEU A 313 -11.97 -9.62 5.61
C LEU A 313 -13.26 -9.61 4.77
N ALA A 314 -14.25 -8.80 5.12
CA ALA A 314 -15.47 -8.65 4.33
C ALA A 314 -15.17 -8.05 2.95
N VAL A 315 -14.27 -7.06 2.91
CA VAL A 315 -13.79 -6.46 1.66
C VAL A 315 -13.03 -7.48 0.82
N GLN A 316 -12.05 -8.20 1.40
CA GLN A 316 -11.31 -9.25 0.68
C GLN A 316 -12.27 -10.32 0.13
N GLN A 317 -13.25 -10.75 0.92
CA GLN A 317 -14.24 -11.75 0.51
C GLN A 317 -15.03 -11.27 -0.72
N GLN A 318 -15.51 -10.05 -0.70
CA GLN A 318 -16.29 -9.51 -1.80
C GLN A 318 -15.45 -9.30 -3.06
N VAL A 319 -14.20 -8.83 -2.90
CA VAL A 319 -13.26 -8.68 -4.03
C VAL A 319 -12.95 -10.03 -4.65
N GLU A 320 -12.58 -11.04 -3.86
CA GLU A 320 -12.27 -12.40 -4.35
C GLU A 320 -13.48 -13.10 -4.96
N LYS A 321 -14.70 -12.80 -4.47
CA LYS A 321 -15.95 -13.30 -5.07
C LYS A 321 -16.19 -12.74 -6.46
N GLN A 322 -15.93 -11.44 -6.68
CA GLN A 322 -16.16 -10.77 -7.97
C GLN A 322 -14.98 -10.91 -8.93
N TYR A 323 -13.77 -10.89 -8.40
CA TYR A 323 -12.52 -10.82 -9.14
C TYR A 323 -11.47 -11.77 -8.55
N PRO A 324 -11.66 -13.10 -8.72
CA PRO A 324 -10.78 -14.11 -8.14
C PRO A 324 -9.31 -13.86 -8.48
N GLY A 325 -8.45 -13.86 -7.45
CA GLY A 325 -7.00 -13.68 -7.57
C GLY A 325 -6.56 -12.21 -7.60
N LEU A 326 -7.46 -11.24 -7.47
CA LEU A 326 -7.08 -9.83 -7.42
C LEU A 326 -6.39 -9.48 -6.10
N MET A 327 -6.79 -10.10 -4.98
CA MET A 327 -6.19 -9.82 -3.68
C MET A 327 -4.99 -10.72 -3.39
N ARG A 328 -4.00 -10.15 -2.74
CA ARG A 328 -2.96 -10.86 -1.99
C ARG A 328 -3.51 -11.16 -0.59
N PRO A 329 -2.87 -12.03 0.21
CA PRO A 329 -3.23 -12.19 1.62
C PRO A 329 -3.23 -10.84 2.36
N ILE A 330 -4.20 -10.61 3.24
CA ILE A 330 -4.19 -9.45 4.15
C ILE A 330 -2.93 -9.52 5.01
N LEU A 331 -2.11 -8.47 5.04
CA LEU A 331 -0.95 -8.37 5.93
C LEU A 331 -1.39 -7.91 7.32
N PHE A 332 -1.51 -8.84 8.26
CA PHE A 332 -1.84 -8.54 9.64
C PHE A 332 -0.57 -8.36 10.46
N SER A 333 -0.33 -7.15 10.96
CA SER A 333 0.97 -6.81 11.57
C SER A 333 0.88 -5.71 12.63
N GLU A 334 1.95 -5.59 13.42
CA GLU A 334 2.18 -4.54 14.41
C GLU A 334 2.33 -3.16 13.72
N ARG A 335 1.22 -2.61 13.24
CA ARG A 335 1.15 -1.33 12.52
C ARG A 335 -0.06 -0.53 12.99
N LYS A 336 0.03 0.79 12.90
CA LYS A 336 -1.06 1.71 13.23
C LYS A 336 -1.50 2.54 12.02
N TYR A 337 -0.56 3.22 11.36
CA TYR A 337 -0.77 3.92 10.07
C TYR A 337 -2.09 4.72 10.00
N ASN A 338 -2.42 5.47 11.07
CA ASN A 338 -3.67 6.22 11.20
C ASN A 338 -4.98 5.41 11.20
N MET A 339 -4.90 4.07 11.16
CA MET A 339 -6.08 3.19 11.19
C MET A 339 -6.84 3.21 12.53
N ASP A 340 -6.30 3.91 13.53
CA ASP A 340 -6.93 4.15 14.83
C ASP A 340 -7.89 5.34 14.84
N MET A 341 -8.01 6.07 13.73
CA MET A 341 -8.79 7.30 13.67
C MET A 341 -10.28 7.08 13.40
N THR A 342 -10.62 5.99 12.69
CA THR A 342 -11.99 5.51 12.50
C THR A 342 -12.02 4.00 12.57
N ARG A 343 -13.20 3.43 12.84
CA ARG A 343 -13.47 2.03 12.54
C ARG A 343 -13.53 1.82 11.02
N ASN A 344 -13.35 0.58 10.56
CA ASN A 344 -13.38 0.20 9.14
C ASN A 344 -12.28 0.88 8.30
N SER A 345 -11.14 1.17 8.92
CA SER A 345 -9.99 1.82 8.27
C SER A 345 -8.92 0.82 7.93
N PHE A 346 -8.29 0.99 6.77
CA PHE A 346 -7.15 0.17 6.32
C PHE A 346 -6.19 0.96 5.44
N LEU A 347 -4.98 0.41 5.30
CA LEU A 347 -4.04 0.82 4.27
C LEU A 347 -4.16 -0.15 3.09
N LEU A 348 -4.25 0.39 1.88
CA LEU A 348 -4.42 -0.37 0.65
C LEU A 348 -3.21 -0.23 -0.26
N GLU A 349 -2.47 -1.32 -0.41
CA GLU A 349 -1.40 -1.44 -1.39
C GLU A 349 -1.98 -1.82 -2.76
N VAL A 350 -1.85 -0.95 -3.74
CA VAL A 350 -2.31 -1.21 -5.10
C VAL A 350 -1.14 -1.69 -5.95
N GLY A 351 -0.85 -2.98 -5.89
CA GLY A 351 0.34 -3.55 -6.52
C GLY A 351 1.64 -3.10 -5.88
N THR A 352 2.68 -2.96 -6.70
CA THR A 352 4.04 -2.55 -6.31
C THR A 352 4.57 -1.50 -7.28
N ASP A 353 5.74 -0.97 -6.98
CA ASP A 353 6.49 -0.09 -7.87
C ASP A 353 6.96 -0.78 -9.20
N GLY A 354 6.85 -2.10 -9.29
CA GLY A 354 7.05 -2.87 -10.51
C GLY A 354 5.83 -2.90 -11.44
N ASN A 355 4.63 -2.61 -10.93
CA ASN A 355 3.41 -2.54 -11.73
C ASN A 355 3.37 -1.27 -12.58
N THR A 356 2.48 -1.25 -13.58
CA THR A 356 2.22 -0.04 -14.36
C THR A 356 1.08 0.78 -13.76
N LEU A 357 1.08 2.09 -14.04
CA LEU A 357 0.00 2.98 -13.65
C LEU A 357 -1.37 2.52 -14.21
N ASP A 358 -1.41 1.99 -15.44
CA ASP A 358 -2.65 1.46 -16.04
C ASP A 358 -3.17 0.23 -15.27
N GLU A 359 -2.28 -0.69 -14.87
CA GLU A 359 -2.65 -1.84 -14.04
C GLU A 359 -3.20 -1.41 -12.67
N ALA A 360 -2.58 -0.40 -12.05
CA ALA A 360 -3.02 0.13 -10.76
C ALA A 360 -4.38 0.86 -10.87
N CYS A 361 -4.56 1.72 -11.87
CA CYS A 361 -5.83 2.38 -12.14
C CYS A 361 -6.96 1.37 -12.41
N TYR A 362 -6.66 0.31 -13.17
CA TYR A 362 -7.62 -0.76 -13.41
C TYR A 362 -8.01 -1.48 -12.12
N SER A 363 -7.05 -1.83 -11.29
CA SER A 363 -7.30 -2.49 -9.99
C SER A 363 -8.12 -1.61 -9.05
N ALA A 364 -7.83 -0.31 -9.00
CA ALA A 364 -8.59 0.64 -8.18
C ALA A 364 -10.08 0.67 -8.57
N ARG A 365 -10.40 0.60 -9.86
CA ARG A 365 -11.79 0.53 -10.35
C ARG A 365 -12.48 -0.75 -9.93
N LEU A 366 -11.82 -1.91 -10.10
CA LEU A 366 -12.36 -3.21 -9.69
C LEU A 366 -12.63 -3.24 -8.19
N PHE A 367 -11.67 -2.75 -7.41
CA PHE A 367 -11.78 -2.69 -5.95
C PHE A 367 -12.92 -1.77 -5.51
N ALA A 368 -13.06 -0.59 -6.14
CA ALA A 368 -14.14 0.36 -5.84
C ALA A 368 -15.53 -0.27 -5.97
N VAL A 369 -15.77 -0.99 -7.07
CA VAL A 369 -17.05 -1.67 -7.30
C VAL A 369 -17.34 -2.74 -6.26
N ALA A 370 -16.32 -3.51 -5.86
CA ALA A 370 -16.47 -4.53 -4.82
C ALA A 370 -16.66 -3.91 -3.43
N LEU A 371 -15.91 -2.86 -3.09
CA LEU A 371 -16.05 -2.13 -1.83
C LEU A 371 -17.44 -1.48 -1.71
N ALA A 372 -17.93 -0.86 -2.79
CA ALA A 372 -19.27 -0.29 -2.80
C ALA A 372 -20.34 -1.33 -2.48
N ARG A 373 -20.18 -2.55 -2.99
CA ARG A 373 -21.08 -3.66 -2.69
C ARG A 373 -21.04 -4.06 -1.21
N VAL A 374 -19.84 -4.11 -0.60
CA VAL A 374 -19.71 -4.33 0.85
C VAL A 374 -20.47 -3.26 1.62
N ILE A 375 -20.24 -1.99 1.31
CA ILE A 375 -20.89 -0.86 1.98
C ILE A 375 -22.42 -0.95 1.86
N GLN A 376 -22.95 -1.26 0.67
CA GLN A 376 -24.39 -1.40 0.41
C GLN A 376 -25.03 -2.61 1.08
N ASP A 377 -24.30 -3.72 1.26
CA ASP A 377 -24.80 -4.94 1.94
C ASP A 377 -24.94 -4.73 3.46
N TYR A 378 -24.36 -3.69 4.03
CA TYR A 378 -24.58 -3.28 5.43
C TYR A 378 -25.86 -2.45 5.62
N GLU A 379 -26.52 -2.01 4.54
CA GLU A 379 -27.82 -1.33 4.60
C GLU A 379 -28.98 -2.27 4.96
N LYS A 380 -28.77 -3.57 4.93
CA LYS A 380 -29.81 -4.60 5.11
C LYS A 380 -29.67 -5.29 6.48
#